data_9545bb5c29f0c9e4fd8af9515e61597b
#
_entry.id   9545bb5c29f0c9e4fd8af9515e61597b
#
_cell.length_a   1.000
_cell.length_b   1.000
_cell.length_c   1.000
_cell.angle_alpha   90.00
_cell.angle_beta   90.00
_cell.angle_gamma   90.00
#
_symmetry.space_group_name_H-M   'P 1'
#
loop_
_entity.id
_entity.type
_entity.pdbx_description
1 polymer ?
#
loop_
_entity_poly.entity_id
_entity_poly.type
_entity_poly.pdbx_seq_one_letter_code
_entity_poly.pdbx_strand_id
1 'polypeptide(L)'
;MFSIIGLMDLLNILLRRLGLWRDAEPRYYELDESLQVMLEGIAAQEQRSPEEVASHLLREGLEHRQTEDDLWQRWQSLSGREQDVAALACLGYSNKEIASRLGVSAETVKTHLHHALTKFNLRTRAELGLLLADWDFSAWDHFK
;
A
#
# COMPACT_ATOMS: atom_id res chain seq x y z
N MET A 1 35.52 29.35 10.09
CA MET A 1 34.21 28.66 9.99
C MET A 1 34.15 27.97 8.62
N PHE A 2 34.55 26.70 8.56
CA PHE A 2 34.54 25.94 7.31
C PHE A 2 33.11 25.59 6.98
N SER A 3 32.63 26.09 5.83
CA SER A 3 31.28 25.90 5.36
C SER A 3 31.02 24.40 5.08
N ILE A 4 29.96 23.85 5.63
CA ILE A 4 29.48 22.47 5.39
C ILE A 4 29.32 22.18 3.89
N ILE A 5 29.06 23.20 3.07
CA ILE A 5 28.93 23.14 1.61
C ILE A 5 30.28 22.67 0.97
N GLY A 6 31.44 23.16 1.45
CA GLY A 6 32.73 22.76 0.90
C GLY A 6 33.15 21.33 1.23
N LEU A 7 32.66 20.75 2.34
CA LEU A 7 32.94 19.37 2.72
C LEU A 7 32.15 18.37 1.86
N MET A 8 30.93 18.69 1.51
CA MET A 8 30.08 17.87 0.61
C MET A 8 30.62 17.88 -0.82
N ASP A 9 31.15 19.02 -1.31
CA ASP A 9 31.76 19.10 -2.64
C ASP A 9 33.05 18.29 -2.71
N LEU A 10 33.88 18.32 -1.69
CA LEU A 10 35.09 17.50 -1.60
C LEU A 10 34.77 16.00 -1.53
N LEU A 11 33.74 15.62 -0.79
CA LEU A 11 33.28 14.23 -0.70
C LEU A 11 32.75 13.73 -2.05
N ASN A 12 31.98 14.54 -2.76
CA ASN A 12 31.49 14.23 -4.09
C ASN A 12 32.62 14.07 -5.11
N ILE A 13 33.65 14.94 -5.06
CA ILE A 13 34.81 14.83 -5.94
C ILE A 13 35.61 13.56 -5.63
N LEU A 14 35.75 13.19 -4.36
CA LEU A 14 36.47 11.98 -3.94
C LEU A 14 35.73 10.71 -4.38
N LEU A 15 34.40 10.66 -4.20
CA LEU A 15 33.56 9.54 -4.61
C LEU A 15 33.54 9.35 -6.14
N ARG A 16 33.57 10.44 -6.91
CA ARG A 16 33.74 10.40 -8.39
C ARG A 16 35.10 9.80 -8.78
N ARG A 17 36.18 10.20 -8.11
CA ARG A 17 37.56 9.70 -8.38
C ARG A 17 37.72 8.20 -8.05
N LEU A 18 36.98 7.72 -7.06
CA LEU A 18 37.00 6.30 -6.64
C LEU A 18 36.05 5.43 -7.45
N GLY A 19 35.33 5.99 -8.43
CA GLY A 19 34.34 5.26 -9.23
C GLY A 19 33.13 4.74 -8.44
N LEU A 20 32.95 5.22 -7.20
CA LEU A 20 31.85 4.86 -6.32
C LEU A 20 30.61 5.74 -6.53
N TRP A 21 30.76 6.85 -7.26
CA TRP A 21 29.67 7.73 -7.68
C TRP A 21 29.37 7.47 -9.14
N ARG A 22 28.25 6.82 -9.42
CA ARG A 22 27.64 6.85 -10.75
C ARG A 22 26.76 8.09 -10.81
N ASP A 23 27.12 9.04 -11.67
CA ASP A 23 26.20 10.08 -12.10
C ASP A 23 25.03 9.34 -12.75
N ALA A 24 23.95 9.17 -12.01
CA ALA A 24 22.69 8.80 -12.62
C ALA A 24 22.33 9.98 -13.50
N GLU A 25 22.41 9.80 -14.82
CA GLU A 25 21.91 10.80 -15.76
C GLU A 25 20.49 11.17 -15.34
N PRO A 26 20.15 12.45 -15.22
CA PRO A 26 18.82 12.86 -14.86
C PRO A 26 17.85 12.25 -15.89
N ARG A 27 17.01 11.32 -15.46
CA ARG A 27 15.99 10.74 -16.32
C ARG A 27 14.82 11.70 -16.33
N TYR A 28 14.56 12.29 -17.49
CA TYR A 28 13.38 13.10 -17.74
C TYR A 28 12.26 12.18 -18.20
N TYR A 29 11.08 12.37 -17.64
CA TYR A 29 9.86 11.73 -18.10
C TYR A 29 8.99 12.82 -18.72
N GLU A 30 8.60 12.63 -19.96
CA GLU A 30 7.64 13.51 -20.61
C GLU A 30 6.22 13.07 -20.20
N LEU A 31 5.45 14.03 -19.73
CA LEU A 31 4.02 13.86 -19.49
C LEU A 31 3.27 14.12 -20.80
N ASP A 32 2.23 13.36 -21.05
CA ASP A 32 1.33 13.66 -22.16
C ASP A 32 0.57 14.99 -21.92
N GLU A 33 0.04 15.56 -23.01
CA GLU A 33 -0.60 16.88 -22.97
C GLU A 33 -1.78 16.92 -21.98
N SER A 34 -2.53 15.81 -21.84
CA SER A 34 -3.68 15.74 -20.93
C SER A 34 -3.26 15.81 -19.47
N LEU A 35 -2.19 15.10 -19.09
CA LEU A 35 -1.62 15.13 -17.76
C LEU A 35 -0.99 16.47 -17.41
N GLN A 36 -0.35 17.13 -18.40
CA GLN A 36 0.20 18.47 -18.20
C GLN A 36 -0.90 19.48 -17.86
N VAL A 37 -1.99 19.50 -18.62
CA VAL A 37 -3.13 20.41 -18.38
C VAL A 37 -3.77 20.14 -17.01
N MET A 38 -3.94 18.88 -16.64
CA MET A 38 -4.50 18.52 -15.32
C MET A 38 -3.57 18.97 -14.18
N LEU A 39 -2.26 18.77 -14.34
CA LEU A 39 -1.27 19.15 -13.36
C LEU A 39 -1.20 20.66 -13.16
N GLU A 40 -1.22 21.45 -14.25
CA GLU A 40 -1.26 22.90 -14.21
C GLU A 40 -2.54 23.42 -13.53
N GLY A 41 -3.68 22.76 -13.79
CA GLY A 41 -4.95 23.08 -13.13
C GLY A 41 -4.90 22.89 -11.62
N ILE A 42 -4.35 21.78 -11.14
CA ILE A 42 -4.17 21.49 -9.71
C ILE A 42 -3.18 22.47 -9.10
N ALA A 43 -2.05 22.72 -9.76
CA ALA A 43 -1.02 23.65 -9.29
C ALA A 43 -1.56 25.07 -9.10
N ALA A 44 -2.37 25.54 -10.04
CA ALA A 44 -3.02 26.85 -9.95
C ALA A 44 -4.02 26.92 -8.77
N GLN A 45 -4.77 25.83 -8.53
CA GLN A 45 -5.74 25.75 -7.44
C GLN A 45 -5.04 25.71 -6.07
N GLU A 46 -3.92 25.00 -5.95
CA GLU A 46 -3.16 24.84 -4.71
C GLU A 46 -2.14 25.99 -4.48
N GLN A 47 -1.96 26.89 -5.43
CA GLN A 47 -0.94 27.95 -5.42
C GLN A 47 0.49 27.41 -5.22
N ARG A 48 0.79 26.30 -5.87
CA ARG A 48 2.09 25.60 -5.87
C ARG A 48 2.65 25.51 -7.29
N SER A 49 3.95 25.17 -7.41
CA SER A 49 4.50 24.91 -8.73
C SER A 49 4.03 23.56 -9.29
N PRO A 50 3.91 23.38 -10.60
CA PRO A 50 3.57 22.10 -11.21
C PRO A 50 4.53 20.98 -10.82
N GLU A 51 5.83 21.28 -10.65
CA GLU A 51 6.87 20.33 -10.25
C GLU A 51 6.67 19.84 -8.80
N GLU A 52 6.28 20.73 -7.89
CA GLU A 52 5.99 20.37 -6.50
C GLU A 52 4.75 19.49 -6.41
N VAL A 53 3.70 19.83 -7.16
CA VAL A 53 2.46 19.03 -7.23
C VAL A 53 2.74 17.67 -7.85
N ALA A 54 3.48 17.61 -8.96
CA ALA A 54 3.87 16.35 -9.59
C ALA A 54 4.66 15.44 -8.64
N SER A 55 5.64 16.01 -7.93
CA SER A 55 6.45 15.27 -6.96
C SER A 55 5.61 14.74 -5.80
N HIS A 56 4.64 15.50 -5.33
CA HIS A 56 3.71 15.09 -4.27
C HIS A 56 2.81 13.95 -4.73
N LEU A 57 2.15 14.09 -5.87
CA LEU A 57 1.24 13.08 -6.42
C LEU A 57 1.97 11.77 -6.77
N LEU A 58 3.19 11.86 -7.31
CA LEU A 58 4.02 10.67 -7.58
C LEU A 58 4.38 9.94 -6.29
N ARG A 59 4.75 10.67 -5.25
CA ARG A 59 5.07 10.07 -3.95
C ARG A 59 3.87 9.37 -3.36
N GLU A 60 2.72 10.04 -3.29
CA GLU A 60 1.46 9.45 -2.79
C GLU A 60 1.08 8.20 -3.59
N GLY A 61 1.16 8.26 -4.92
CA GLY A 61 0.84 7.12 -5.77
C GLY A 61 1.78 5.93 -5.56
N LEU A 62 3.08 6.18 -5.37
CA LEU A 62 4.06 5.12 -5.09
C LEU A 62 3.86 4.52 -3.69
N GLU A 63 3.60 5.33 -2.67
CA GLU A 63 3.32 4.87 -1.31
C GLU A 63 2.03 4.04 -1.26
N HIS A 64 0.98 4.50 -1.95
CA HIS A 64 -0.28 3.76 -2.04
C HIS A 64 -0.09 2.39 -2.71
N ARG A 65 0.63 2.34 -3.83
CA ARG A 65 0.93 1.10 -4.53
C ARG A 65 1.75 0.11 -3.70
N GLN A 66 2.75 0.60 -2.97
CA GLN A 66 3.53 -0.26 -2.06
C GLN A 66 2.66 -0.84 -0.95
N THR A 67 1.71 -0.07 -0.43
CA THR A 67 0.77 -0.53 0.60
C THR A 67 -0.18 -1.60 0.05
N GLU A 68 -0.71 -1.42 -1.17
CA GLU A 68 -1.57 -2.42 -1.82
C GLU A 68 -0.82 -3.73 -2.09
N ASP A 69 0.42 -3.65 -2.60
CA ASP A 69 1.25 -4.83 -2.85
C ASP A 69 1.55 -5.61 -1.55
N ASP A 70 1.84 -4.91 -0.44
CA ASP A 70 2.06 -5.52 0.87
C ASP A 70 0.78 -6.21 1.40
N LEU A 71 -0.37 -5.55 1.28
CA LEU A 71 -1.67 -6.13 1.66
C LEU A 71 -2.01 -7.37 0.84
N TRP A 72 -1.75 -7.34 -0.46
CA TRP A 72 -1.96 -8.48 -1.33
C TRP A 72 -1.05 -9.66 -0.98
N GLN A 73 0.22 -9.42 -0.68
CA GLN A 73 1.15 -10.45 -0.22
C GLN A 73 0.70 -11.08 1.11
N ARG A 74 0.25 -10.26 2.06
CA ARG A 74 -0.32 -10.76 3.33
C ARG A 74 -1.56 -11.61 3.09
N TRP A 75 -2.46 -11.18 2.20
CA TRP A 75 -3.63 -11.95 1.82
C TRP A 75 -3.26 -13.30 1.20
N GLN A 76 -2.29 -13.33 0.30
CA GLN A 76 -1.78 -14.57 -0.29
C GLN A 76 -1.11 -15.51 0.71
N SER A 77 -0.58 -14.99 1.81
CA SER A 77 -0.01 -15.79 2.88
C SER A 77 -1.05 -16.52 3.74
N LEU A 78 -2.33 -16.15 3.62
CA LEU A 78 -3.42 -16.82 4.29
C LEU A 78 -3.66 -18.20 3.64
N SER A 79 -3.99 -19.20 4.46
CA SER A 79 -4.54 -20.45 3.95
C SER A 79 -5.94 -20.21 3.35
N GLY A 80 -6.41 -21.10 2.47
CA GLY A 80 -7.75 -20.94 1.88
C GLY A 80 -8.87 -20.79 2.93
N ARG A 81 -8.78 -21.51 4.05
CA ARG A 81 -9.75 -21.37 5.15
C ARG A 81 -9.63 -20.06 5.91
N GLU A 82 -8.43 -19.54 6.07
CA GLU A 82 -8.23 -18.20 6.65
C GLU A 82 -8.76 -17.11 5.72
N GLN A 83 -8.59 -17.26 4.40
CA GLN A 83 -9.15 -16.35 3.40
C GLN A 83 -10.68 -16.38 3.43
N ASP A 84 -11.30 -17.57 3.43
CA ASP A 84 -12.75 -17.73 3.51
C ASP A 84 -13.32 -17.03 4.73
N VAL A 85 -12.71 -17.27 5.91
CA VAL A 85 -13.15 -16.66 7.17
C VAL A 85 -12.94 -15.16 7.19
N ALA A 86 -11.78 -14.67 6.70
CA ALA A 86 -11.46 -13.25 6.66
C ALA A 86 -12.40 -12.48 5.72
N ALA A 87 -12.65 -13.01 4.51
CA ALA A 87 -13.58 -12.41 3.55
C ALA A 87 -15.01 -12.31 4.11
N LEU A 88 -15.54 -13.41 4.65
CA LEU A 88 -16.88 -13.43 5.25
C LEU A 88 -16.96 -12.51 6.48
N ALA A 89 -15.85 -12.40 7.22
CA ALA A 89 -15.76 -11.44 8.31
C ALA A 89 -15.82 -9.99 7.79
N CYS A 90 -15.12 -9.62 6.73
CA CYS A 90 -15.19 -8.30 6.10
C CYS A 90 -16.59 -7.99 5.57
N LEU A 91 -17.33 -9.00 5.06
CA LEU A 91 -18.73 -8.88 4.65
C LEU A 91 -19.71 -8.68 5.82
N GLY A 92 -19.24 -8.73 7.08
CA GLY A 92 -20.07 -8.46 8.26
C GLY A 92 -20.69 -9.68 8.93
N TYR A 93 -20.46 -10.91 8.43
CA TYR A 93 -21.04 -12.13 9.00
C TYR A 93 -20.47 -12.43 10.40
N SER A 94 -21.31 -12.77 11.35
CA SER A 94 -20.88 -13.24 12.69
C SER A 94 -20.17 -14.60 12.62
N ASN A 95 -19.39 -14.94 13.64
CA ASN A 95 -18.69 -16.24 13.67
C ASN A 95 -19.67 -17.44 13.57
N LYS A 96 -20.91 -17.31 14.05
CA LYS A 96 -21.92 -18.36 13.94
C LYS A 96 -22.41 -18.51 12.49
N GLU A 97 -22.64 -17.40 11.79
CA GLU A 97 -23.05 -17.39 10.38
C GLU A 97 -21.94 -17.94 9.49
N ILE A 98 -20.69 -17.52 9.72
CA ILE A 98 -19.52 -18.03 9.01
C ILE A 98 -19.38 -19.54 9.24
N ALA A 99 -19.50 -20.00 10.48
CA ALA A 99 -19.46 -21.41 10.84
C ALA A 99 -20.49 -22.24 10.10
N SER A 100 -21.73 -21.74 10.04
CA SER A 100 -22.84 -22.37 9.29
C SER A 100 -22.53 -22.45 7.79
N ARG A 101 -22.04 -21.38 7.20
CA ARG A 101 -21.70 -21.31 5.76
C ARG A 101 -20.54 -22.23 5.37
N LEU A 102 -19.52 -22.33 6.22
CA LEU A 102 -18.32 -23.11 5.96
C LEU A 102 -18.39 -24.57 6.46
N GLY A 103 -19.46 -24.94 7.14
CA GLY A 103 -19.65 -26.29 7.70
C GLY A 103 -18.64 -26.63 8.81
N VAL A 104 -18.28 -25.65 9.66
CA VAL A 104 -17.32 -25.81 10.75
C VAL A 104 -17.90 -25.30 12.07
N SER A 105 -17.17 -25.45 13.19
CA SER A 105 -17.60 -24.89 14.45
C SER A 105 -17.27 -23.38 14.56
N ALA A 106 -18.03 -22.64 15.38
CA ALA A 106 -17.76 -21.24 15.65
C ALA A 106 -16.37 -21.02 16.30
N GLU A 107 -15.90 -22.00 17.08
CA GLU A 107 -14.56 -21.96 17.67
C GLU A 107 -13.46 -22.14 16.59
N THR A 108 -13.69 -22.98 15.59
CA THR A 108 -12.82 -23.11 14.41
C THR A 108 -12.74 -21.80 13.64
N VAL A 109 -13.87 -21.13 13.41
CA VAL A 109 -13.90 -19.80 12.78
C VAL A 109 -13.09 -18.80 13.56
N LYS A 110 -13.25 -18.76 14.87
CA LYS A 110 -12.49 -17.86 15.75
C LYS A 110 -10.98 -18.10 15.66
N THR A 111 -10.56 -19.36 15.58
CA THR A 111 -9.15 -19.74 15.39
C THR A 111 -8.60 -19.25 14.05
N HIS A 112 -9.32 -19.50 12.93
CA HIS A 112 -8.90 -19.03 11.61
C HIS A 112 -8.87 -17.51 11.52
N LEU A 113 -9.85 -16.82 12.10
CA LEU A 113 -9.87 -15.37 12.15
C LEU A 113 -8.69 -14.82 12.96
N HIS A 114 -8.36 -15.43 14.08
CA HIS A 114 -7.20 -15.03 14.88
C HIS A 114 -5.89 -15.18 14.09
N HIS A 115 -5.72 -16.28 13.37
CA HIS A 115 -4.53 -16.48 12.51
C HIS A 115 -4.48 -15.45 11.39
N ALA A 116 -5.59 -15.15 10.73
CA ALA A 116 -5.66 -14.12 9.71
C ALA A 116 -5.26 -12.75 10.30
N LEU A 117 -5.84 -12.34 11.42
CA LEU A 117 -5.51 -11.09 12.09
C LEU A 117 -4.03 -11.00 12.46
N THR A 118 -3.44 -12.11 12.94
CA THR A 118 -2.01 -12.16 13.28
C THR A 118 -1.13 -11.91 12.04
N LYS A 119 -1.46 -12.51 10.89
CA LYS A 119 -0.71 -12.34 9.63
C LYS A 119 -0.83 -10.91 9.09
N PHE A 120 -1.93 -10.23 9.33
CA PHE A 120 -2.10 -8.80 9.03
C PHE A 120 -1.53 -7.87 10.11
N ASN A 121 -1.02 -8.41 11.22
CA ASN A 121 -0.57 -7.66 12.39
C ASN A 121 -1.68 -6.77 12.99
N LEU A 122 -2.90 -7.31 13.03
CA LEU A 122 -4.10 -6.65 13.55
C LEU A 122 -4.58 -7.34 14.84
N ARG A 123 -5.34 -6.62 15.65
CA ARG A 123 -5.88 -7.10 16.92
C ARG A 123 -7.37 -7.41 16.83
N THR A 124 -8.08 -6.71 15.98
CA THR A 124 -9.54 -6.77 15.93
C THR A 124 -10.05 -7.01 14.51
N ARG A 125 -11.21 -7.63 14.43
CA ARG A 125 -11.97 -7.79 13.19
C ARG A 125 -12.34 -6.45 12.55
N ALA A 126 -12.64 -5.43 13.36
CA ALA A 126 -12.98 -4.11 12.87
C ALA A 126 -11.80 -3.47 12.13
N GLU A 127 -10.58 -3.62 12.64
CA GLU A 127 -9.36 -3.18 11.96
C GLU A 127 -9.17 -3.89 10.60
N LEU A 128 -9.45 -5.20 10.53
CA LEU A 128 -9.38 -5.94 9.27
C LEU A 128 -10.39 -5.42 8.25
N GLY A 129 -11.62 -5.19 8.67
CA GLY A 129 -12.67 -4.64 7.82
C GLY A 129 -12.34 -3.24 7.30
N LEU A 130 -11.73 -2.39 8.11
CA LEU A 130 -11.28 -1.07 7.69
C LEU A 130 -10.09 -1.15 6.72
N LEU A 131 -9.12 -2.01 7.00
CA LEU A 131 -7.92 -2.17 6.18
C LEU A 131 -8.24 -2.69 4.77
N LEU A 132 -9.23 -3.57 4.65
CA LEU A 132 -9.66 -4.19 3.39
C LEU A 132 -10.99 -3.64 2.87
N ALA A 133 -11.37 -2.41 3.28
CA ALA A 133 -12.67 -1.82 2.94
C ALA A 133 -12.89 -1.65 1.43
N ASP A 134 -11.82 -1.39 0.69
CA ASP A 134 -11.85 -1.18 -0.77
C ASP A 134 -11.80 -2.50 -1.58
N TRP A 135 -11.70 -3.65 -0.89
CA TRP A 135 -11.62 -4.94 -1.54
C TRP A 135 -13.02 -5.52 -1.81
N ASP A 136 -13.19 -6.11 -2.99
CA ASP A 136 -14.44 -6.80 -3.36
C ASP A 136 -14.41 -8.25 -2.90
N PHE A 137 -15.24 -8.55 -1.89
CA PHE A 137 -15.45 -9.89 -1.36
C PHE A 137 -16.75 -10.54 -1.84
N SER A 138 -17.45 -9.98 -2.81
CA SER A 138 -18.75 -10.48 -3.30
C SER A 138 -18.71 -11.95 -3.75
N ALA A 139 -17.56 -12.42 -4.26
CA ALA A 139 -17.35 -13.80 -4.64
C ALA A 139 -17.52 -14.79 -3.46
N TRP A 140 -17.28 -14.36 -2.22
CA TRP A 140 -17.45 -15.20 -1.02
C TRP A 140 -18.89 -15.21 -0.49
N ASP A 141 -19.74 -14.29 -0.91
CA ASP A 141 -21.14 -14.23 -0.47
C ASP A 141 -21.97 -15.41 -0.97
N HIS A 142 -21.48 -16.13 -1.97
CA HIS A 142 -22.16 -17.30 -2.57
C HIS A 142 -21.94 -18.62 -1.80
N PHE A 143 -21.15 -18.66 -0.76
CA PHE A 143 -21.07 -19.81 0.14
C PHE A 143 -22.40 -19.94 0.93
N LYS A 144 -23.32 -20.72 0.41
CA LYS A 144 -24.60 -21.06 1.07
C LYS A 144 -24.52 -22.41 1.73
#